data_c5e5242fe425c1dce68f361e4be9f76e
#
_entry.id   c5e5242fe425c1dce68f361e4be9f76e
#
_cell.length_a   1.000
_cell.length_b   1.000
_cell.length_c   1.000
_cell.angle_alpha   90.00
_cell.angle_beta   90.00
_cell.angle_gamma   90.00
#
_symmetry.space_group_name_H-M   'P 1'
#
loop_
_entity.id
_entity.type
_entity.pdbx_description
1 polymer ?
#
loop_
_entity_poly.entity_id
_entity_poly.type
_entity_poly.pdbx_seq_one_letter_code
_entity_poly.pdbx_strand_id
1 'polypeptide(L)'
;MYPRKESITLAALILSLSAGILAQYAQVPLQDIDDIAAPKQELSCILPEPHAPSGEDGLHPSSDFWDSEIMTRQIHRLSEAVKIPSVSYDDMGDVHNDTRWLVFEDLHDVLQSLFPRVHKHAILQKVNRFGLIYTIHGSLNALRPIVFTAHQDVVPVQVEATWKYPPFEPFYDGQFLWGRGVADCKNNLIGILSAVEYLFGQEKWKPRRTIILAFGFDEEIGGWNGASHIAAELENIWGQNGIEFILDEGGMGLVTLGNAIYALPAVHEKSYLDVYLHLEIEGGHSSKPPSHSGIGIMSEIAVALEAHPYRPVLLADSPYYKQLVCQAIYSPQADPWLRDALEDSRLEDIAQNMSSQSAENRFRIQTSQAVDIVQGGSKINALPETVTLGVNYRIALQDSIEIVERNIAEYIKPVVVKHNLTVVSFDGTVADNSGDIREDMNTNNNIKAVLHLREGESTPHTPISSTTNDIWNRFSATVQYVFSRYASKVVPVGDIMNGNTDTRHYWNLSDNIYRWSPARLGTRMNVHTVDERLDMTAHIDGLRLYYG
;
A
#
# COMPACT_ATOMS: atom_id res chain seq x y z
N MET A 1 48.92 37.82 51.52
CA MET A 1 48.85 37.35 52.94
C MET A 1 47.45 36.65 53.05
N TYR A 2 47.47 35.40 53.35
CA TYR A 2 46.28 34.52 53.55
C TYR A 2 45.42 34.99 54.73
N PRO A 3 44.12 34.56 54.86
CA PRO A 3 43.87 33.14 55.16
C PRO A 3 42.67 32.46 54.42
N ARG A 4 42.91 31.21 53.98
CA ARG A 4 41.95 30.13 53.86
C ARG A 4 41.50 29.73 55.28
N LYS A 5 40.19 29.66 55.54
CA LYS A 5 39.59 28.77 56.56
C LYS A 5 38.07 29.00 56.70
N GLU A 6 37.26 28.63 55.64
CA GLU A 6 35.81 28.50 55.86
C GLU A 6 35.14 27.49 54.96
N SER A 7 35.91 26.75 54.14
CA SER A 7 35.28 25.80 53.16
C SER A 7 35.18 24.34 53.64
N ILE A 8 35.63 23.99 54.85
CA ILE A 8 35.66 22.60 55.34
C ILE A 8 34.44 22.26 56.22
N THR A 9 33.79 23.25 56.81
CA THR A 9 32.67 23.02 57.75
C THR A 9 31.32 22.80 57.07
N LEU A 10 31.14 23.24 55.83
CA LEU A 10 29.87 23.08 55.11
C LEU A 10 29.75 21.71 54.43
N ALA A 11 30.87 21.11 54.01
CA ALA A 11 30.89 19.79 53.39
C ALA A 11 30.65 18.65 54.42
N ALA A 12 31.08 18.82 55.66
CA ALA A 12 30.87 17.85 56.73
C ALA A 12 29.41 17.87 57.25
N LEU A 13 28.72 19.01 57.15
CA LEU A 13 27.30 19.11 57.57
C LEU A 13 26.33 18.53 56.53
N ILE A 14 26.68 18.62 55.24
CA ILE A 14 25.86 18.01 54.13
C ILE A 14 26.01 16.49 54.11
N LEU A 15 27.15 15.95 54.42
CA LEU A 15 27.38 14.49 54.50
C LEU A 15 26.74 13.86 55.74
N SER A 16 26.58 14.55 56.85
CA SER A 16 25.90 14.04 58.03
C SER A 16 24.36 14.07 57.92
N LEU A 17 23.82 15.05 57.15
CA LEU A 17 22.37 15.11 56.85
C LEU A 17 21.94 14.08 55.81
N SER A 18 22.77 13.73 54.83
CA SER A 18 22.49 12.70 53.84
C SER A 18 22.55 11.27 54.42
N ALA A 19 23.44 11.01 55.38
CA ALA A 19 23.52 9.72 56.07
C ALA A 19 22.35 9.50 57.05
N GLY A 20 21.80 10.55 57.65
CA GLY A 20 20.61 10.45 58.51
C GLY A 20 19.30 10.19 57.77
N ILE A 21 19.18 10.71 56.56
CA ILE A 21 17.98 10.49 55.71
C ILE A 21 17.98 9.09 55.10
N LEU A 22 19.17 8.58 54.72
CA LEU A 22 19.30 7.21 54.21
C LEU A 22 19.08 6.11 55.27
N ALA A 23 19.36 6.41 56.53
CA ALA A 23 19.13 5.47 57.64
C ALA A 23 17.65 5.40 58.08
N GLN A 24 16.83 6.40 57.79
CA GLN A 24 15.38 6.39 58.09
C GLN A 24 14.55 5.66 57.00
N TYR A 25 15.10 5.50 55.81
CA TYR A 25 14.44 4.71 54.76
C TYR A 25 14.81 3.21 54.75
N ALA A 26 15.73 2.78 55.61
CA ALA A 26 16.18 1.40 55.69
C ALA A 26 15.38 0.50 56.65
N GLN A 27 14.24 0.97 57.22
CA GLN A 27 13.37 0.18 58.10
C GLN A 27 11.90 0.23 57.71
N VAL A 28 11.58 0.41 56.42
CA VAL A 28 10.27 -0.03 55.94
C VAL A 28 10.44 -1.51 55.61
N PRO A 29 9.72 -2.45 56.24
CA PRO A 29 9.67 -3.83 55.79
C PRO A 29 9.24 -3.77 54.31
N LEU A 30 9.99 -4.41 53.42
CA LEU A 30 9.48 -4.81 52.14
C LEU A 30 8.29 -5.72 52.44
N GLN A 31 7.10 -5.14 52.66
CA GLN A 31 5.87 -5.88 52.43
C GLN A 31 5.98 -6.33 50.99
N ASP A 32 5.81 -7.63 50.76
CA ASP A 32 5.60 -8.22 49.47
C ASP A 32 4.68 -7.28 48.72
N ILE A 33 5.23 -6.54 47.75
CA ILE A 33 4.43 -5.95 46.70
C ILE A 33 4.01 -7.22 45.95
N ASP A 34 2.92 -7.83 46.40
CA ASP A 34 2.20 -8.76 45.57
C ASP A 34 2.20 -8.12 44.19
N ASP A 35 2.71 -8.85 43.17
CA ASP A 35 2.62 -8.50 41.77
C ASP A 35 1.14 -8.14 41.50
N ILE A 36 0.80 -6.86 41.67
CA ILE A 36 -0.45 -6.34 41.15
C ILE A 36 -0.24 -6.35 39.66
N ALA A 37 -0.56 -7.49 39.05
CA ALA A 37 -0.57 -7.63 37.61
C ALA A 37 -1.34 -6.43 37.07
N ALA A 38 -0.74 -5.68 36.16
CA ALA A 38 -1.42 -4.56 35.52
C ALA A 38 -2.79 -5.06 35.03
N PRO A 39 -3.85 -4.28 35.18
CA PRO A 39 -5.19 -4.72 34.77
C PRO A 39 -5.12 -5.10 33.28
N LYS A 40 -5.57 -6.31 32.97
CA LYS A 40 -5.62 -6.81 31.60
C LYS A 40 -6.51 -5.91 30.75
N GLN A 41 -6.08 -5.64 29.53
CA GLN A 41 -6.85 -4.86 28.58
C GLN A 41 -8.06 -5.67 28.10
N GLU A 42 -9.25 -5.09 28.12
CA GLU A 42 -10.44 -5.70 27.53
C GLU A 42 -10.36 -5.62 26.01
N LEU A 43 -10.40 -6.78 25.35
CA LEU A 43 -10.38 -6.87 23.89
C LEU A 43 -11.80 -6.75 23.33
N SER A 44 -11.98 -5.90 22.32
CA SER A 44 -13.28 -5.70 21.67
C SER A 44 -13.13 -5.71 20.14
N CYS A 45 -13.94 -6.54 19.48
CA CYS A 45 -14.12 -6.55 18.03
C CYS A 45 -15.62 -6.73 17.75
N ILE A 46 -16.29 -5.60 17.57
CA ILE A 46 -17.74 -5.57 17.35
C ILE A 46 -18.00 -5.56 15.85
N LEU A 47 -18.78 -6.53 15.38
CA LEU A 47 -19.23 -6.62 13.99
C LEU A 47 -20.66 -6.12 13.89
N PRO A 48 -21.01 -5.34 12.84
CA PRO A 48 -22.40 -5.02 12.56
C PRO A 48 -23.17 -6.27 12.15
N GLU A 49 -24.50 -6.24 12.31
CA GLU A 49 -25.34 -7.32 11.78
C GLU A 49 -25.24 -7.39 10.24
N PRO A 50 -25.18 -8.59 9.66
CA PRO A 50 -25.17 -8.75 8.20
C PRO A 50 -26.38 -8.05 7.56
N HIS A 51 -26.15 -7.25 6.56
CA HIS A 51 -27.21 -6.51 5.85
C HIS A 51 -27.56 -7.23 4.55
N ALA A 52 -28.71 -7.92 4.54
CA ALA A 52 -29.30 -8.40 3.31
C ALA A 52 -30.01 -7.24 2.58
N PRO A 53 -29.85 -7.11 1.25
CA PRO A 53 -30.71 -6.24 0.48
C PRO A 53 -32.18 -6.58 0.78
N SER A 54 -33.03 -5.56 0.94
CA SER A 54 -34.43 -5.81 1.24
C SER A 54 -35.08 -6.52 0.07
N GLY A 55 -35.65 -7.71 0.25
CA GLY A 55 -36.44 -8.38 -0.77
C GLY A 55 -37.71 -7.61 -1.21
N GLU A 56 -37.98 -6.47 -0.53
CA GLU A 56 -39.10 -5.57 -0.83
C GLU A 56 -38.76 -4.53 -1.90
N ASP A 57 -37.48 -4.33 -2.25
CA ASP A 57 -37.05 -3.42 -3.33
C ASP A 57 -37.42 -3.93 -4.71
N GLY A 58 -37.74 -5.22 -4.81
CA GLY A 58 -38.15 -5.92 -6.03
C GLY A 58 -36.99 -6.14 -7.02
N LEU A 59 -35.74 -6.06 -6.52
CA LEU A 59 -34.56 -6.40 -7.30
C LEU A 59 -34.26 -7.90 -7.21
N HIS A 60 -33.57 -8.41 -8.21
CA HIS A 60 -33.10 -9.80 -8.20
C HIS A 60 -32.03 -10.01 -7.10
N PRO A 61 -32.04 -11.14 -6.38
CA PRO A 61 -31.05 -11.38 -5.35
C PRO A 61 -29.66 -11.64 -5.98
N SER A 62 -28.61 -11.20 -5.30
CA SER A 62 -27.22 -11.39 -5.76
C SER A 62 -26.81 -12.88 -5.84
N SER A 63 -27.59 -13.79 -5.26
CA SER A 63 -27.40 -15.23 -5.42
C SER A 63 -27.57 -15.71 -6.86
N ASP A 64 -28.34 -14.99 -7.68
CA ASP A 64 -28.59 -15.35 -9.08
C ASP A 64 -27.32 -15.28 -9.94
N PHE A 65 -26.31 -14.51 -9.49
CA PHE A 65 -25.03 -14.43 -10.20
C PHE A 65 -24.23 -15.74 -10.26
N TRP A 66 -24.64 -16.75 -9.50
CA TRP A 66 -24.08 -18.11 -9.61
C TRP A 66 -24.67 -18.94 -10.75
N ASP A 67 -25.63 -18.39 -11.49
CA ASP A 67 -26.17 -19.03 -12.66
C ASP A 67 -25.11 -19.22 -13.75
N SER A 68 -25.17 -20.35 -14.45
CA SER A 68 -24.20 -20.74 -15.48
C SER A 68 -24.17 -19.80 -16.69
N GLU A 69 -25.33 -19.23 -17.04
CA GLU A 69 -25.40 -18.25 -18.14
C GLU A 69 -24.71 -16.95 -17.75
N ILE A 70 -24.88 -16.53 -16.50
CA ILE A 70 -24.20 -15.35 -15.97
C ILE A 70 -22.69 -15.59 -15.92
N MET A 71 -22.25 -16.74 -15.40
CA MET A 71 -20.84 -17.14 -15.39
C MET A 71 -20.24 -17.08 -16.80
N THR A 72 -20.91 -17.70 -17.78
CA THR A 72 -20.46 -17.70 -19.18
C THR A 72 -20.35 -16.29 -19.75
N ARG A 73 -21.31 -15.42 -19.43
CA ARG A 73 -21.29 -14.03 -19.84
C ARG A 73 -20.14 -13.25 -19.19
N GLN A 74 -19.83 -13.51 -17.93
CA GLN A 74 -18.73 -12.87 -17.23
C GLN A 74 -17.36 -13.32 -17.79
N ILE A 75 -17.20 -14.60 -18.07
CA ILE A 75 -16.01 -15.13 -18.76
C ILE A 75 -15.82 -14.43 -20.11
N HIS A 76 -16.88 -14.30 -20.89
CA HIS A 76 -16.83 -13.60 -22.18
C HIS A 76 -16.45 -12.13 -22.01
N ARG A 77 -17.11 -11.38 -21.11
CA ARG A 77 -16.85 -9.95 -20.88
C ARG A 77 -15.40 -9.69 -20.47
N LEU A 78 -14.91 -10.45 -19.50
CA LEU A 78 -13.53 -10.30 -19.05
C LEU A 78 -12.53 -10.71 -20.13
N SER A 79 -12.82 -11.78 -20.87
CA SER A 79 -11.98 -12.19 -22.00
C SER A 79 -11.87 -11.11 -23.07
N GLU A 80 -12.98 -10.51 -23.49
CA GLU A 80 -12.94 -9.46 -24.52
C GLU A 80 -12.12 -8.22 -24.05
N ALA A 81 -12.23 -7.84 -22.79
CA ALA A 81 -11.40 -6.75 -22.23
C ALA A 81 -9.91 -7.11 -22.17
N VAL A 82 -9.57 -8.36 -21.83
CA VAL A 82 -8.18 -8.83 -21.72
C VAL A 82 -7.50 -8.95 -23.08
N LYS A 83 -8.23 -9.22 -24.16
CA LYS A 83 -7.70 -9.23 -25.53
C LYS A 83 -7.09 -7.89 -25.95
N ILE A 84 -7.49 -6.80 -25.35
CA ILE A 84 -6.93 -5.48 -25.63
C ILE A 84 -5.66 -5.30 -24.78
N PRO A 85 -4.47 -5.21 -25.38
CA PRO A 85 -3.20 -5.10 -24.65
C PRO A 85 -2.95 -3.65 -24.19
N SER A 86 -3.77 -3.17 -23.28
CA SER A 86 -3.71 -1.81 -22.71
C SER A 86 -2.53 -1.66 -21.76
N VAL A 87 -1.32 -1.86 -22.27
CA VAL A 87 -0.08 -1.80 -21.49
C VAL A 87 0.36 -0.35 -21.29
N SER A 88 0.67 0.01 -20.05
CA SER A 88 1.39 1.22 -19.70
C SER A 88 2.88 0.92 -19.49
N TYR A 89 3.77 1.83 -19.89
CA TYR A 89 5.23 1.71 -19.77
C TYR A 89 5.77 2.94 -19.03
N ASP A 90 6.79 2.77 -18.21
CA ASP A 90 7.43 3.87 -17.46
C ASP A 90 7.95 5.00 -18.37
N ASP A 91 8.24 4.70 -19.62
CA ASP A 91 8.74 5.65 -20.61
C ASP A 91 7.65 6.22 -21.54
N MET A 92 6.36 6.10 -21.16
CA MET A 92 5.26 6.68 -21.93
C MET A 92 5.42 8.20 -22.02
N GLY A 93 5.23 8.71 -23.24
CA GLY A 93 5.22 10.15 -23.51
C GLY A 93 3.85 10.79 -23.23
N ASP A 94 3.73 12.08 -23.61
CA ASP A 94 2.50 12.85 -23.50
C ASP A 94 1.29 12.14 -24.11
N VAL A 95 0.18 12.13 -23.40
CA VAL A 95 -1.07 11.41 -23.76
C VAL A 95 -1.62 11.81 -25.14
N HIS A 96 -1.37 13.04 -25.61
CA HIS A 96 -1.87 13.51 -26.88
C HIS A 96 -0.92 13.21 -28.05
N ASN A 97 0.35 12.91 -27.77
CA ASN A 97 1.39 12.78 -28.77
C ASN A 97 1.94 11.35 -28.91
N ASP A 98 1.95 10.55 -27.85
CA ASP A 98 2.43 9.17 -27.88
C ASP A 98 1.32 8.23 -28.36
N THR A 99 1.55 7.60 -29.52
CA THR A 99 0.56 6.73 -30.14
C THR A 99 0.32 5.42 -29.39
N ARG A 100 1.19 5.06 -28.44
CA ARG A 100 1.00 3.87 -27.59
C ARG A 100 -0.28 3.96 -26.74
N TRP A 101 -0.72 5.19 -26.41
CA TRP A 101 -1.98 5.42 -25.69
C TRP A 101 -3.24 5.10 -26.50
N LEU A 102 -3.16 4.98 -27.83
CA LEU A 102 -4.34 4.78 -28.68
C LEU A 102 -5.05 3.45 -28.41
N VAL A 103 -4.35 2.46 -27.85
CA VAL A 103 -4.94 1.16 -27.48
C VAL A 103 -6.14 1.29 -26.51
N PHE A 104 -6.21 2.38 -25.74
CA PHE A 104 -7.35 2.63 -24.86
C PHE A 104 -8.63 3.00 -25.63
N GLU A 105 -8.55 3.51 -26.85
CA GLU A 105 -9.73 3.71 -27.71
C GLU A 105 -10.37 2.36 -28.06
N ASP A 106 -9.57 1.35 -28.41
CA ASP A 106 -10.05 0.01 -28.68
C ASP A 106 -10.71 -0.64 -27.44
N LEU A 107 -10.12 -0.41 -26.26
CA LEU A 107 -10.72 -0.87 -25.00
C LEU A 107 -12.07 -0.21 -24.74
N HIS A 108 -12.17 1.12 -24.96
CA HIS A 108 -13.43 1.85 -24.79
C HIS A 108 -14.53 1.34 -25.73
N ASP A 109 -14.19 1.01 -26.98
CA ASP A 109 -15.14 0.45 -27.94
C ASP A 109 -15.64 -0.94 -27.48
N VAL A 110 -14.74 -1.77 -26.95
CA VAL A 110 -15.11 -3.04 -26.33
C VAL A 110 -16.04 -2.81 -25.13
N LEU A 111 -15.71 -1.91 -24.22
CA LEU A 111 -16.56 -1.60 -23.06
C LEU A 111 -17.95 -1.10 -23.49
N GLN A 112 -18.02 -0.26 -24.52
CA GLN A 112 -19.30 0.23 -25.05
C GLN A 112 -20.16 -0.91 -25.61
N SER A 113 -19.54 -1.87 -26.30
CA SER A 113 -20.24 -3.03 -26.86
C SER A 113 -20.75 -3.99 -25.79
N LEU A 114 -19.97 -4.19 -24.72
CA LEU A 114 -20.28 -5.15 -23.64
C LEU A 114 -21.32 -4.59 -22.63
N PHE A 115 -21.39 -3.25 -22.49
CA PHE A 115 -22.19 -2.58 -21.46
C PHE A 115 -23.15 -1.51 -22.06
N PRO A 116 -24.05 -1.90 -22.98
CA PRO A 116 -24.89 -0.94 -23.72
C PRO A 116 -25.88 -0.19 -22.82
N ARG A 117 -26.35 -0.76 -21.70
CA ARG A 117 -27.25 -0.07 -20.79
C ARG A 117 -26.50 0.97 -19.96
N VAL A 118 -25.30 0.65 -19.49
CA VAL A 118 -24.43 1.63 -18.79
C VAL A 118 -24.20 2.82 -19.70
N HIS A 119 -23.76 2.61 -20.94
CA HIS A 119 -23.49 3.70 -21.89
C HIS A 119 -24.74 4.46 -22.34
N LYS A 120 -25.92 3.85 -22.24
CA LYS A 120 -27.20 4.50 -22.55
C LYS A 120 -27.70 5.38 -21.40
N HIS A 121 -27.48 4.98 -20.14
CA HIS A 121 -28.17 5.56 -18.99
C HIS A 121 -27.25 6.36 -18.05
N ALA A 122 -25.95 6.04 -17.99
CA ALA A 122 -24.97 6.85 -17.27
C ALA A 122 -24.47 8.02 -18.14
N ILE A 123 -24.06 9.09 -17.52
CA ILE A 123 -23.36 10.18 -18.20
C ILE A 123 -21.87 9.83 -18.22
N LEU A 124 -21.34 9.57 -19.43
CA LEU A 124 -19.91 9.31 -19.63
C LEU A 124 -19.18 10.62 -19.92
N GLN A 125 -18.16 10.91 -19.13
CA GLN A 125 -17.18 11.96 -19.36
C GLN A 125 -15.80 11.32 -19.53
N LYS A 126 -15.07 11.71 -20.58
CA LYS A 126 -13.66 11.35 -20.77
C LYS A 126 -12.78 12.46 -20.22
N VAL A 127 -11.85 12.10 -19.33
CA VAL A 127 -10.91 13.02 -18.69
C VAL A 127 -9.51 12.71 -19.21
N ASN A 128 -8.75 13.74 -19.57
CA ASN A 128 -7.43 13.60 -20.19
C ASN A 128 -7.40 12.50 -21.27
N ARG A 129 -8.42 12.51 -22.16
CA ARG A 129 -8.62 11.62 -23.29
C ARG A 129 -9.09 10.20 -22.94
N PHE A 130 -8.44 9.49 -21.98
CA PHE A 130 -8.69 8.07 -21.74
C PHE A 130 -9.22 7.73 -20.33
N GLY A 131 -9.15 8.66 -19.37
CA GLY A 131 -9.82 8.51 -18.08
C GLY A 131 -11.34 8.52 -18.25
N LEU A 132 -12.04 7.55 -17.63
CA LEU A 132 -13.49 7.40 -17.76
C LEU A 132 -14.18 7.73 -16.45
N ILE A 133 -15.17 8.65 -16.50
CA ILE A 133 -16.10 8.92 -15.40
C ILE A 133 -17.52 8.63 -15.89
N TYR A 134 -18.17 7.62 -15.31
CA TYR A 134 -19.59 7.37 -15.51
C TYR A 134 -20.37 7.88 -14.31
N THR A 135 -21.26 8.84 -14.50
CA THR A 135 -22.12 9.38 -13.44
C THR A 135 -23.54 8.88 -13.59
N ILE A 136 -24.05 8.24 -12.55
CA ILE A 136 -25.43 7.73 -12.44
C ILE A 136 -26.12 8.54 -11.34
N HIS A 137 -26.95 9.49 -11.74
CA HIS A 137 -27.59 10.38 -10.79
C HIS A 137 -28.58 9.68 -9.86
N GLY A 138 -28.43 9.90 -8.57
CA GLY A 138 -29.39 9.49 -7.56
C GLY A 138 -30.59 10.42 -7.47
N SER A 139 -31.68 9.93 -6.89
CA SER A 139 -32.92 10.71 -6.68
C SER A 139 -32.82 11.71 -5.53
N LEU A 140 -31.81 11.61 -4.65
CA LEU A 140 -31.59 12.46 -3.48
C LEU A 140 -30.27 13.23 -3.58
N ASN A 141 -30.33 14.44 -4.12
CA ASN A 141 -29.13 15.28 -4.31
C ASN A 141 -28.43 15.70 -3.02
N ALA A 142 -29.09 15.57 -1.87
CA ALA A 142 -28.49 15.87 -0.57
C ALA A 142 -27.50 14.80 -0.08
N LEU A 143 -27.51 13.62 -0.70
CA LEU A 143 -26.56 12.54 -0.38
C LEU A 143 -25.28 12.70 -1.18
N ARG A 144 -24.14 12.72 -0.50
CA ARG A 144 -22.83 12.71 -1.17
C ARG A 144 -22.70 11.44 -2.03
N PRO A 145 -22.13 11.51 -3.24
CA PRO A 145 -21.97 10.34 -4.12
C PRO A 145 -21.03 9.30 -3.53
N ILE A 146 -21.10 8.09 -4.08
CA ILE A 146 -20.10 7.03 -3.86
C ILE A 146 -19.33 6.80 -5.15
N VAL A 147 -18.06 6.40 -5.02
CA VAL A 147 -17.18 6.10 -6.15
C VAL A 147 -16.72 4.65 -6.08
N PHE A 148 -16.86 3.94 -7.20
CA PHE A 148 -16.17 2.68 -7.45
C PHE A 148 -15.10 2.96 -8.50
N THR A 149 -13.88 2.52 -8.23
CA THR A 149 -12.75 2.75 -9.12
C THR A 149 -11.98 1.47 -9.42
N ALA A 150 -11.32 1.46 -10.55
CA ALA A 150 -10.40 0.43 -11.03
C ALA A 150 -9.58 1.06 -12.16
N HIS A 151 -8.46 0.43 -12.53
CA HIS A 151 -7.67 0.91 -13.66
C HIS A 151 -7.89 0.08 -14.93
N GLN A 152 -7.53 0.68 -16.06
CA GLN A 152 -7.71 0.13 -17.40
C GLN A 152 -6.44 -0.53 -17.94
N ASP A 153 -5.30 -0.08 -17.46
CA ASP A 153 -3.97 -0.51 -17.91
C ASP A 153 -3.51 -1.80 -17.24
N VAL A 154 -2.41 -2.33 -17.74
CA VAL A 154 -1.75 -3.53 -17.26
C VAL A 154 -0.23 -3.39 -17.40
N VAL A 155 0.54 -4.06 -16.53
CA VAL A 155 2.00 -4.11 -16.65
C VAL A 155 2.47 -4.81 -17.93
N PRO A 156 3.66 -4.46 -18.45
CA PRO A 156 4.24 -5.09 -19.63
C PRO A 156 4.47 -6.59 -19.48
N VAL A 157 4.44 -7.29 -20.60
CA VAL A 157 4.85 -8.70 -20.73
C VAL A 157 6.27 -8.75 -21.28
N GLN A 158 7.22 -9.24 -20.49
CA GLN A 158 8.63 -9.27 -20.89
C GLN A 158 8.96 -10.40 -21.88
N VAL A 159 8.45 -11.62 -21.63
CA VAL A 159 8.76 -12.80 -22.46
C VAL A 159 7.50 -13.64 -22.63
N GLU A 160 6.75 -13.43 -23.71
CA GLU A 160 5.51 -14.19 -24.00
C GLU A 160 5.72 -15.71 -24.09
N ALA A 161 6.85 -16.14 -24.63
CA ALA A 161 7.17 -17.55 -24.80
C ALA A 161 7.24 -18.37 -23.49
N THR A 162 7.29 -17.70 -22.34
CA THR A 162 7.27 -18.35 -21.01
C THR A 162 5.88 -18.59 -20.46
N TRP A 163 4.85 -18.01 -21.09
CA TRP A 163 3.45 -18.18 -20.68
C TRP A 163 2.88 -19.51 -21.17
N LYS A 164 2.10 -20.16 -20.32
CA LYS A 164 1.36 -21.38 -20.68
C LYS A 164 0.31 -21.11 -21.75
N TYR A 165 -0.37 -19.97 -21.66
CA TYR A 165 -1.29 -19.45 -22.65
C TYR A 165 -0.89 -18.02 -23.00
N PRO A 166 -0.99 -17.57 -24.27
CA PRO A 166 -0.60 -16.21 -24.62
C PRO A 166 -1.30 -15.16 -23.75
N PRO A 167 -0.60 -14.13 -23.25
CA PRO A 167 -1.10 -13.22 -22.23
C PRO A 167 -2.32 -12.40 -22.65
N PHE A 168 -2.49 -12.12 -23.95
CA PHE A 168 -3.60 -11.37 -24.52
C PHE A 168 -4.54 -12.25 -25.40
N GLU A 169 -4.41 -13.56 -25.30
CA GLU A 169 -5.36 -14.55 -25.85
C GLU A 169 -5.99 -15.34 -24.68
N PRO A 170 -6.92 -14.72 -23.93
CA PRO A 170 -7.40 -15.28 -22.67
C PRO A 170 -8.01 -16.67 -22.85
N PHE A 171 -7.62 -17.58 -21.97
CA PHE A 171 -8.06 -18.98 -22.00
C PHE A 171 -8.75 -19.36 -20.69
N TYR A 172 -9.98 -19.89 -20.79
CA TYR A 172 -10.71 -20.44 -19.65
C TYR A 172 -10.54 -21.95 -19.59
N ASP A 173 -9.94 -22.46 -18.51
CA ASP A 173 -9.62 -23.88 -18.34
C ASP A 173 -10.73 -24.71 -17.63
N GLY A 174 -11.86 -24.07 -17.34
CA GLY A 174 -12.97 -24.66 -16.57
C GLY A 174 -13.04 -24.15 -15.14
N GLN A 175 -11.99 -23.48 -14.64
CA GLN A 175 -11.94 -22.85 -13.33
C GLN A 175 -11.31 -21.46 -13.42
N PHE A 176 -10.10 -21.36 -13.97
CA PHE A 176 -9.34 -20.13 -14.10
C PHE A 176 -9.47 -19.52 -15.49
N LEU A 177 -9.61 -18.21 -15.54
CA LEU A 177 -9.35 -17.43 -16.73
C LEU A 177 -7.89 -16.95 -16.67
N TRP A 178 -7.12 -17.26 -17.72
CA TRP A 178 -5.70 -16.94 -17.84
C TRP A 178 -5.52 -15.76 -18.79
N GLY A 179 -4.64 -14.84 -18.43
CA GLY A 179 -4.29 -13.69 -19.27
C GLY A 179 -3.77 -12.53 -18.43
N ARG A 180 -3.01 -11.61 -19.02
CA ARG A 180 -2.51 -10.39 -18.38
C ARG A 180 -3.68 -9.43 -18.12
N GLY A 181 -3.83 -8.98 -16.87
CA GLY A 181 -4.91 -8.08 -16.46
C GLY A 181 -6.20 -8.78 -16.00
N VAL A 182 -6.27 -10.14 -16.07
CA VAL A 182 -7.44 -10.87 -15.55
C VAL A 182 -7.58 -10.72 -14.03
N ALA A 183 -6.48 -10.53 -13.31
CA ALA A 183 -6.45 -10.40 -11.87
C ALA A 183 -6.11 -8.97 -11.43
N ASP A 184 -5.38 -8.21 -12.24
CA ASP A 184 -4.92 -6.85 -11.95
C ASP A 184 -5.08 -5.91 -13.16
N CYS A 185 -6.13 -4.98 -13.20
CA CYS A 185 -7.34 -5.19 -12.39
C CYS A 185 -8.60 -5.10 -13.28
N LYS A 186 -8.50 -5.58 -14.56
CA LYS A 186 -9.66 -5.59 -15.48
C LYS A 186 -10.84 -6.37 -14.91
N ASN A 187 -10.60 -7.34 -14.01
CA ASN A 187 -11.68 -8.06 -13.34
C ASN A 187 -12.55 -7.11 -12.50
N ASN A 188 -11.95 -6.16 -11.78
CA ASN A 188 -12.67 -5.19 -10.98
C ASN A 188 -13.47 -4.25 -11.89
N LEU A 189 -12.83 -3.72 -12.94
CA LEU A 189 -13.47 -2.87 -13.94
C LEU A 189 -14.70 -3.55 -14.57
N ILE A 190 -14.54 -4.78 -15.04
CA ILE A 190 -15.62 -5.56 -15.65
C ILE A 190 -16.69 -5.96 -14.63
N GLY A 191 -16.29 -6.26 -13.38
CA GLY A 191 -17.20 -6.57 -12.29
C GLY A 191 -18.10 -5.38 -11.92
N ILE A 192 -17.52 -4.19 -11.77
CA ILE A 192 -18.23 -2.94 -11.48
C ILE A 192 -19.23 -2.61 -12.60
N LEU A 193 -18.76 -2.59 -13.85
CA LEU A 193 -19.62 -2.32 -15.02
C LEU A 193 -20.73 -3.37 -15.16
N SER A 194 -20.42 -4.65 -14.89
CA SER A 194 -21.42 -5.73 -14.95
C SER A 194 -22.51 -5.58 -13.88
N ALA A 195 -22.15 -5.18 -12.66
CA ALA A 195 -23.12 -4.92 -11.61
C ALA A 195 -24.11 -3.82 -12.02
N VAL A 196 -23.61 -2.71 -12.54
CA VAL A 196 -24.43 -1.58 -12.99
C VAL A 196 -25.26 -1.93 -14.24
N GLU A 197 -24.69 -2.68 -15.20
CA GLU A 197 -25.41 -3.16 -16.38
C GLU A 197 -26.60 -4.06 -15.99
N TYR A 198 -26.41 -4.85 -14.93
CA TYR A 198 -27.46 -5.71 -14.38
C TYR A 198 -28.54 -4.90 -13.68
N LEU A 199 -28.15 -3.90 -12.90
CA LEU A 199 -29.06 -2.99 -12.20
C LEU A 199 -29.92 -2.19 -13.20
N PHE A 200 -29.34 -1.66 -14.27
CA PHE A 200 -30.08 -0.99 -15.33
C PHE A 200 -31.01 -1.93 -16.14
N GLY A 201 -30.79 -3.24 -16.06
CA GLY A 201 -31.71 -4.24 -16.61
C GLY A 201 -33.00 -4.42 -15.81
N GLN A 202 -33.08 -3.86 -14.61
CA GLN A 202 -34.21 -4.04 -13.69
C GLN A 202 -35.05 -2.75 -13.64
N GLU A 203 -36.29 -2.82 -14.09
CA GLU A 203 -37.18 -1.65 -14.22
C GLU A 203 -37.40 -0.88 -12.91
N LYS A 204 -37.32 -1.56 -11.76
CA LYS A 204 -37.53 -0.97 -10.44
C LYS A 204 -36.30 -0.29 -9.87
N TRP A 205 -35.10 -0.53 -10.44
CA TRP A 205 -33.89 0.06 -9.90
C TRP A 205 -33.82 1.57 -10.12
N LYS A 206 -33.72 2.30 -9.02
CA LYS A 206 -33.54 3.75 -8.97
C LYS A 206 -32.60 4.07 -7.82
N PRO A 207 -31.37 4.47 -8.08
CA PRO A 207 -30.44 4.80 -7.00
C PRO A 207 -30.93 6.05 -6.25
N ARG A 208 -30.85 6.02 -4.93
CA ARG A 208 -31.14 7.19 -4.10
C ARG A 208 -29.94 8.14 -4.10
N ARG A 209 -28.75 7.61 -4.03
CA ARG A 209 -27.45 8.28 -4.02
C ARG A 209 -26.85 8.26 -5.43
N THR A 210 -26.16 9.31 -5.83
CA THR A 210 -25.36 9.30 -7.06
C THR A 210 -24.24 8.28 -6.95
N ILE A 211 -24.07 7.49 -8.00
CA ILE A 211 -23.00 6.51 -8.14
C ILE A 211 -22.08 6.99 -9.24
N ILE A 212 -20.79 6.98 -8.98
CA ILE A 212 -19.74 7.35 -9.92
C ILE A 212 -18.85 6.12 -10.12
N LEU A 213 -18.59 5.79 -11.41
CA LEU A 213 -17.58 4.81 -11.76
C LEU A 213 -16.42 5.58 -12.37
N ALA A 214 -15.23 5.43 -11.82
CA ALA A 214 -14.04 6.17 -12.22
C ALA A 214 -12.92 5.22 -12.58
N PHE A 215 -12.42 5.28 -13.83
CA PHE A 215 -11.42 4.34 -14.31
C PHE A 215 -10.21 5.09 -14.87
N GLY A 216 -9.09 5.07 -14.11
CA GLY A 216 -7.75 5.50 -14.53
C GLY A 216 -7.21 4.63 -15.67
N PHE A 217 -6.14 5.06 -16.33
CA PHE A 217 -5.55 4.34 -17.46
C PHE A 217 -4.03 4.22 -17.41
N ASP A 218 -3.42 4.60 -16.29
CA ASP A 218 -1.98 4.60 -16.07
C ASP A 218 -1.61 4.34 -14.60
N GLU A 219 -2.40 3.54 -13.89
CA GLU A 219 -2.18 3.19 -12.48
C GLU A 219 -0.80 2.54 -12.30
N GLU A 220 -0.44 1.59 -13.18
CA GLU A 220 0.79 0.80 -13.14
C GLU A 220 2.07 1.65 -13.29
N ILE A 221 1.91 2.91 -13.68
CA ILE A 221 2.98 3.92 -13.76
C ILE A 221 2.68 5.16 -12.92
N GLY A 222 1.82 5.02 -11.88
CA GLY A 222 1.56 6.01 -10.85
C GLY A 222 0.31 6.86 -10.98
N GLY A 223 -0.52 6.68 -12.01
CA GLY A 223 -1.85 7.32 -12.15
C GLY A 223 -1.82 8.82 -12.44
N TRP A 224 -0.70 9.36 -12.89
CA TRP A 224 -0.50 10.80 -13.07
C TRP A 224 -1.33 11.41 -14.20
N ASN A 225 -1.65 10.64 -15.24
CA ASN A 225 -2.44 11.08 -16.37
C ASN A 225 -3.92 10.68 -16.25
N GLY A 226 -4.21 9.57 -15.58
CA GLY A 226 -5.56 9.02 -15.38
C GLY A 226 -6.19 9.51 -14.08
N ALA A 227 -5.84 8.83 -12.98
CA ALA A 227 -6.44 9.04 -11.67
C ALA A 227 -6.25 10.45 -11.13
N SER A 228 -5.08 11.06 -11.30
CA SER A 228 -4.82 12.45 -10.90
C SER A 228 -5.78 13.45 -11.57
N HIS A 229 -5.98 13.31 -12.87
CA HIS A 229 -6.91 14.16 -13.61
C HIS A 229 -8.38 13.87 -13.26
N ILE A 230 -8.73 12.60 -13.05
CA ILE A 230 -10.06 12.19 -12.56
C ILE A 230 -10.32 12.80 -11.17
N ALA A 231 -9.35 12.74 -10.26
CA ALA A 231 -9.46 13.34 -8.93
C ALA A 231 -9.73 14.83 -8.99
N ALA A 232 -8.95 15.56 -9.81
CA ALA A 232 -9.14 17.00 -9.99
C ALA A 232 -10.54 17.35 -10.55
N GLU A 233 -11.03 16.56 -11.51
CA GLU A 233 -12.38 16.77 -12.06
C GLU A 233 -13.47 16.46 -11.03
N LEU A 234 -13.35 15.37 -10.27
CA LEU A 234 -14.29 15.04 -9.20
C LEU A 234 -14.28 16.08 -8.09
N GLU A 235 -13.11 16.59 -7.69
CA GLU A 235 -13.00 17.67 -6.70
C GLU A 235 -13.63 18.97 -7.21
N ASN A 236 -13.45 19.30 -8.49
CA ASN A 236 -14.10 20.46 -9.12
C ASN A 236 -15.63 20.35 -9.10
N ILE A 237 -16.20 19.16 -9.30
CA ILE A 237 -17.66 18.94 -9.34
C ILE A 237 -18.26 18.83 -7.94
N TRP A 238 -17.61 18.10 -7.03
CA TRP A 238 -18.18 17.70 -5.73
C TRP A 238 -17.54 18.41 -4.54
N GLY A 239 -16.41 19.07 -4.74
CA GLY A 239 -15.66 19.75 -3.69
C GLY A 239 -14.83 18.81 -2.82
N GLN A 240 -13.98 19.39 -1.98
CA GLN A 240 -13.17 18.68 -1.01
C GLN A 240 -14.07 17.91 -0.03
N ASN A 241 -13.72 16.64 0.25
CA ASN A 241 -14.53 15.71 1.05
C ASN A 241 -16.00 15.62 0.58
N GLY A 242 -16.22 15.83 -0.74
CA GLY A 242 -17.55 15.81 -1.35
C GLY A 242 -18.07 14.42 -1.69
N ILE A 243 -17.23 13.39 -1.58
CA ILE A 243 -17.54 11.98 -1.82
C ILE A 243 -17.74 11.28 -0.47
N GLU A 244 -18.78 10.46 -0.36
CA GLU A 244 -19.09 9.73 0.87
C GLU A 244 -18.14 8.57 1.11
N PHE A 245 -17.80 7.86 0.02
CA PHE A 245 -17.12 6.58 0.06
C PHE A 245 -16.44 6.31 -1.28
N ILE A 246 -15.23 5.81 -1.25
CA ILE A 246 -14.47 5.35 -2.43
C ILE A 246 -14.06 3.89 -2.17
N LEU A 247 -14.37 3.01 -3.12
CA LEU A 247 -13.89 1.63 -3.15
C LEU A 247 -13.03 1.44 -4.39
N ASP A 248 -11.77 1.14 -4.16
CA ASP A 248 -10.79 0.80 -5.19
C ASP A 248 -10.40 -0.68 -5.11
N GLU A 249 -9.56 -1.10 -6.01
CA GLU A 249 -8.89 -2.38 -5.99
C GLU A 249 -7.91 -2.52 -4.80
N GLY A 250 -7.20 -3.66 -4.69
CA GLY A 250 -6.14 -3.88 -3.71
C GLY A 250 -6.56 -4.71 -2.49
N GLY A 251 -5.93 -4.44 -1.35
CA GLY A 251 -6.14 -5.18 -0.10
C GLY A 251 -5.70 -6.65 -0.15
N MET A 252 -5.96 -7.39 0.95
CA MET A 252 -5.53 -8.78 1.10
C MET A 252 -6.64 -9.80 0.80
N GLY A 253 -7.76 -9.36 0.23
CA GLY A 253 -8.86 -10.23 -0.15
C GLY A 253 -9.54 -10.90 1.06
N LEU A 254 -9.72 -12.22 0.97
CA LEU A 254 -10.39 -13.06 1.96
C LEU A 254 -9.44 -14.16 2.45
N VAL A 255 -9.20 -14.18 3.75
CA VAL A 255 -8.31 -15.16 4.41
C VAL A 255 -9.12 -16.02 5.38
N THR A 256 -9.03 -17.34 5.24
CA THR A 256 -9.64 -18.29 6.19
C THR A 256 -8.68 -18.54 7.33
N LEU A 257 -9.15 -18.32 8.57
CA LEU A 257 -8.41 -18.61 9.78
C LEU A 257 -9.32 -19.34 10.78
N GLY A 258 -8.99 -20.59 11.07
CA GLY A 258 -9.88 -21.45 11.86
C GLY A 258 -11.24 -21.62 11.19
N ASN A 259 -12.32 -21.28 11.90
CA ASN A 259 -13.70 -21.39 11.41
C ASN A 259 -14.27 -20.05 10.89
N ALA A 260 -13.46 -19.02 10.82
CA ALA A 260 -13.86 -17.70 10.34
C ALA A 260 -13.14 -17.33 9.03
N ILE A 261 -13.80 -16.48 8.23
CA ILE A 261 -13.20 -15.80 7.08
C ILE A 261 -13.04 -14.33 7.43
N TYR A 262 -11.81 -13.84 7.27
CA TYR A 262 -11.46 -12.44 7.43
C TYR A 262 -11.49 -11.76 6.07
N ALA A 263 -12.32 -10.73 5.94
CA ALA A 263 -12.30 -9.82 4.81
C ALA A 263 -11.38 -8.64 5.16
N LEU A 264 -10.33 -8.45 4.38
CA LEU A 264 -9.20 -7.57 4.69
C LEU A 264 -9.10 -6.40 3.69
N PRO A 265 -10.09 -5.48 3.64
CA PRO A 265 -9.94 -4.25 2.87
C PRO A 265 -8.85 -3.39 3.50
N ALA A 266 -7.96 -2.85 2.67
CA ALA A 266 -6.96 -1.91 3.15
C ALA A 266 -7.60 -0.55 3.40
N VAL A 267 -7.40 -0.04 4.60
CA VAL A 267 -7.84 1.29 5.06
C VAL A 267 -6.68 2.27 5.13
N HIS A 268 -5.49 1.79 4.82
CA HIS A 268 -4.24 2.53 4.81
C HIS A 268 -3.26 1.89 3.83
N GLU A 269 -2.47 2.71 3.15
CA GLU A 269 -1.33 2.29 2.33
C GLU A 269 -0.06 2.85 2.94
N LYS A 270 1.02 2.08 2.87
CA LYS A 270 2.33 2.52 3.33
C LYS A 270 2.82 3.71 2.50
N SER A 271 3.62 4.56 3.12
CA SER A 271 4.37 5.58 2.41
C SER A 271 5.38 4.93 1.45
N TYR A 272 5.67 5.62 0.38
CA TYR A 272 6.60 5.20 -0.67
C TYR A 272 7.77 6.18 -0.76
N LEU A 273 8.97 5.68 -0.98
CA LEU A 273 10.15 6.51 -1.21
C LEU A 273 11.16 5.77 -2.07
N ASP A 274 11.51 6.35 -3.21
CA ASP A 274 12.71 6.00 -3.96
C ASP A 274 13.89 6.87 -3.53
N VAL A 275 15.03 6.24 -3.34
CA VAL A 275 16.28 6.94 -3.05
C VAL A 275 17.34 6.55 -4.06
N TYR A 276 18.00 7.56 -4.61
CA TYR A 276 19.14 7.38 -5.50
C TYR A 276 20.41 7.91 -4.84
N LEU A 277 21.41 7.04 -4.70
CA LEU A 277 22.76 7.39 -4.28
C LEU A 277 23.64 7.43 -5.52
N HIS A 278 24.09 8.61 -5.89
CA HIS A 278 24.89 8.84 -7.10
C HIS A 278 26.30 9.25 -6.71
N LEU A 279 27.27 8.39 -6.99
CA LEU A 279 28.69 8.61 -6.71
C LEU A 279 29.40 9.12 -7.97
N GLU A 280 29.96 10.31 -7.91
CA GLU A 280 30.89 10.88 -8.88
C GLU A 280 32.32 10.67 -8.39
N ILE A 281 33.20 10.08 -9.19
CA ILE A 281 34.57 9.74 -8.82
C ILE A 281 35.48 9.82 -10.05
N GLU A 282 36.78 9.97 -9.83
CA GLU A 282 37.75 9.95 -10.91
C GLU A 282 37.77 8.58 -11.62
N GLY A 283 37.52 8.59 -12.94
CA GLY A 283 37.66 7.42 -13.80
C GLY A 283 39.10 7.10 -14.11
N GLY A 284 39.34 6.11 -15.01
CA GLY A 284 40.69 5.79 -15.42
C GLY A 284 40.82 4.47 -16.17
N HIS A 285 42.06 4.16 -16.53
CA HIS A 285 42.39 2.93 -17.22
C HIS A 285 42.50 1.77 -16.23
N SER A 286 41.81 0.66 -16.49
CA SER A 286 41.74 -0.52 -15.59
C SER A 286 43.09 -1.17 -15.28
N SER A 287 44.16 -0.90 -16.07
CA SER A 287 45.50 -1.43 -15.76
C SER A 287 46.21 -0.70 -14.62
N LYS A 288 45.67 0.41 -14.13
CA LYS A 288 46.18 1.20 -13.01
C LYS A 288 45.04 1.58 -12.07
N PRO A 289 44.36 0.57 -11.46
CA PRO A 289 43.20 0.86 -10.62
C PRO A 289 43.62 1.53 -9.31
N PRO A 290 42.77 2.41 -8.75
CA PRO A 290 42.89 2.84 -7.36
C PRO A 290 42.65 1.65 -6.43
N SER A 291 42.91 1.83 -5.13
CA SER A 291 42.65 0.78 -4.12
C SER A 291 41.18 0.35 -4.08
N HIS A 292 40.28 1.27 -4.37
CA HIS A 292 38.84 1.03 -4.45
C HIS A 292 38.28 1.77 -5.67
N SER A 293 37.54 1.05 -6.53
CA SER A 293 36.79 1.66 -7.63
C SER A 293 35.46 2.25 -7.13
N GLY A 294 34.82 3.12 -7.91
CA GLY A 294 33.49 3.62 -7.60
C GLY A 294 32.45 2.52 -7.35
N ILE A 295 32.51 1.44 -8.16
CA ILE A 295 31.65 0.25 -7.95
C ILE A 295 31.94 -0.42 -6.60
N GLY A 296 33.22 -0.56 -6.23
CA GLY A 296 33.60 -1.13 -4.94
C GLY A 296 33.08 -0.31 -3.75
N ILE A 297 33.19 1.01 -3.82
CA ILE A 297 32.68 1.93 -2.79
C ILE A 297 31.14 1.83 -2.69
N MET A 298 30.44 1.86 -3.83
CA MET A 298 28.98 1.75 -3.87
C MET A 298 28.48 0.39 -3.34
N SER A 299 29.24 -0.68 -3.59
CA SER A 299 28.92 -1.99 -3.03
C SER A 299 29.04 -2.02 -1.50
N GLU A 300 30.02 -1.33 -0.90
CA GLU A 300 30.12 -1.18 0.55
C GLU A 300 28.93 -0.36 1.10
N ILE A 301 28.46 0.63 0.39
CA ILE A 301 27.25 1.40 0.75
C ILE A 301 26.01 0.49 0.73
N ALA A 302 25.82 -0.31 -0.34
CA ALA A 302 24.71 -1.25 -0.42
C ALA A 302 24.72 -2.25 0.76
N VAL A 303 25.88 -2.83 1.06
CA VAL A 303 26.05 -3.74 2.22
C VAL A 303 25.76 -3.02 3.55
N ALA A 304 26.17 -1.76 3.68
CA ALA A 304 25.90 -0.97 4.90
C ALA A 304 24.40 -0.74 5.10
N LEU A 305 23.66 -0.45 4.03
CA LEU A 305 22.19 -0.31 4.09
C LEU A 305 21.52 -1.62 4.45
N GLU A 306 21.84 -2.73 3.77
CA GLU A 306 21.24 -4.04 4.01
C GLU A 306 21.58 -4.63 5.39
N ALA A 307 22.72 -4.23 6.00
CA ALA A 307 23.08 -4.60 7.36
C ALA A 307 22.19 -3.97 8.44
N HIS A 308 21.37 -3.00 8.08
CA HIS A 308 20.50 -2.25 9.00
C HIS A 308 19.02 -2.37 8.63
N PRO A 309 18.42 -3.57 8.69
CA PRO A 309 16.99 -3.72 8.44
C PRO A 309 16.17 -3.01 9.52
N TYR A 310 15.05 -2.42 9.14
CA TYR A 310 14.11 -1.80 10.07
C TYR A 310 13.53 -2.85 11.01
N ARG A 311 13.12 -2.41 12.21
CA ARG A 311 12.48 -3.31 13.19
C ARG A 311 10.98 -3.35 12.98
N PRO A 312 10.33 -4.51 13.17
CA PRO A 312 8.88 -4.59 13.21
C PRO A 312 8.35 -3.90 14.48
N VAL A 313 7.33 -3.06 14.35
CA VAL A 313 6.68 -2.35 15.46
C VAL A 313 5.18 -2.42 15.30
N LEU A 314 4.49 -3.02 16.26
CA LEU A 314 3.03 -3.03 16.31
C LEU A 314 2.55 -1.82 17.12
N LEU A 315 1.93 -0.86 16.43
CA LEU A 315 1.31 0.28 17.09
C LEU A 315 -0.07 -0.11 17.63
N ALA A 316 -0.36 0.25 18.88
CA ALA A 316 -1.71 0.16 19.43
C ALA A 316 -2.67 0.98 18.53
N ASP A 317 -3.90 0.48 18.38
CA ASP A 317 -4.96 1.07 17.53
C ASP A 317 -4.67 1.14 16.02
N SER A 318 -3.51 0.64 15.54
CA SER A 318 -3.28 0.48 14.10
C SER A 318 -4.29 -0.50 13.47
N PRO A 319 -4.53 -0.42 12.14
CA PRO A 319 -5.40 -1.37 11.46
C PRO A 319 -4.99 -2.83 11.73
N TYR A 320 -3.69 -3.13 11.66
CA TYR A 320 -3.20 -4.49 11.92
C TYR A 320 -3.38 -4.93 13.37
N TYR A 321 -3.21 -4.03 14.37
CA TYR A 321 -3.53 -4.33 15.76
C TYR A 321 -5.01 -4.73 15.92
N LYS A 322 -5.94 -3.97 15.34
CA LYS A 322 -7.38 -4.27 15.36
C LYS A 322 -7.70 -5.62 14.70
N GLN A 323 -7.00 -5.94 13.61
CA GLN A 323 -7.10 -7.26 12.97
C GLN A 323 -6.71 -8.38 13.94
N LEU A 324 -5.57 -8.24 14.64
CA LEU A 324 -5.11 -9.23 15.63
C LEU A 324 -6.08 -9.37 16.81
N VAL A 325 -6.68 -8.27 17.26
CA VAL A 325 -7.74 -8.31 18.30
C VAL A 325 -8.94 -9.12 17.81
N CYS A 326 -9.43 -8.87 16.59
CA CYS A 326 -10.51 -9.65 16.01
C CYS A 326 -10.13 -11.14 15.84
N GLN A 327 -8.90 -11.43 15.47
CA GLN A 327 -8.38 -12.80 15.36
C GLN A 327 -8.38 -13.51 16.72
N ALA A 328 -7.92 -12.85 17.78
CA ALA A 328 -7.92 -13.41 19.13
C ALA A 328 -9.34 -13.70 19.66
N ILE A 329 -10.35 -12.97 19.18
CA ILE A 329 -11.75 -13.15 19.58
C ILE A 329 -12.43 -14.25 18.76
N TYR A 330 -12.32 -14.20 17.41
CA TYR A 330 -13.10 -15.06 16.52
C TYR A 330 -12.35 -16.32 16.07
N SER A 331 -11.04 -16.38 16.23
CA SER A 331 -10.19 -17.52 15.85
C SER A 331 -9.11 -17.83 16.90
N PRO A 332 -9.49 -17.95 18.20
CA PRO A 332 -8.50 -18.08 19.29
C PRO A 332 -7.62 -19.33 19.20
N GLN A 333 -8.02 -20.33 18.41
CA GLN A 333 -7.25 -21.56 18.23
C GLN A 333 -6.11 -21.40 17.21
N ALA A 334 -6.16 -20.38 16.35
CA ALA A 334 -5.14 -20.16 15.33
C ALA A 334 -3.81 -19.74 15.98
N ASP A 335 -3.88 -18.80 16.94
CA ASP A 335 -2.75 -18.32 17.72
C ASP A 335 -3.15 -18.24 19.19
N PRO A 336 -3.09 -19.34 19.94
CA PRO A 336 -3.59 -19.39 21.33
C PRO A 336 -2.90 -18.40 22.29
N TRP A 337 -1.64 -18.07 22.03
CA TRP A 337 -0.84 -17.12 22.82
C TRP A 337 -1.23 -15.66 22.58
N LEU A 338 -1.85 -15.35 21.43
CA LEU A 338 -2.11 -13.99 20.96
C LEU A 338 -3.07 -13.23 21.89
N ARG A 339 -4.09 -13.92 22.37
CA ARG A 339 -5.10 -13.33 23.27
C ARG A 339 -4.45 -12.82 24.55
N ASP A 340 -3.67 -13.67 25.24
CA ASP A 340 -2.99 -13.28 26.48
C ASP A 340 -1.98 -12.16 26.23
N ALA A 341 -1.26 -12.21 25.08
CA ALA A 341 -0.29 -11.19 24.73
C ALA A 341 -0.95 -9.82 24.49
N LEU A 342 -2.13 -9.78 23.85
CA LEU A 342 -2.90 -8.55 23.65
C LEU A 342 -3.49 -8.02 24.97
N GLU A 343 -4.09 -8.89 25.79
CA GLU A 343 -4.64 -8.52 27.11
C GLU A 343 -3.55 -7.96 28.04
N ASP A 344 -2.33 -8.49 27.95
CA ASP A 344 -1.16 -8.03 28.72
C ASP A 344 -0.41 -6.87 28.03
N SER A 345 -0.89 -6.37 26.87
CA SER A 345 -0.26 -5.29 26.08
C SER A 345 1.21 -5.57 25.67
N ARG A 346 1.57 -6.84 25.43
CA ARG A 346 2.93 -7.25 25.02
C ARG A 346 3.17 -7.02 23.52
N LEU A 347 3.10 -5.74 23.09
CA LEU A 347 3.12 -5.36 21.67
C LEU A 347 4.44 -5.72 20.97
N GLU A 348 5.58 -5.65 21.66
CA GLU A 348 6.89 -6.01 21.09
C GLU A 348 6.98 -7.53 20.83
N ASP A 349 6.52 -8.36 21.77
CA ASP A 349 6.46 -9.81 21.60
C ASP A 349 5.56 -10.20 20.43
N ILE A 350 4.39 -9.53 20.31
CA ILE A 350 3.48 -9.74 19.21
C ILE A 350 4.14 -9.36 17.89
N ALA A 351 4.77 -8.18 17.81
CA ALA A 351 5.45 -7.72 16.59
C ALA A 351 6.54 -8.71 16.14
N GLN A 352 7.37 -9.18 17.07
CA GLN A 352 8.43 -10.17 16.78
C GLN A 352 7.84 -11.50 16.30
N ASN A 353 6.83 -12.02 16.98
CA ASN A 353 6.21 -13.29 16.62
C ASN A 353 5.52 -13.21 15.26
N MET A 354 4.64 -12.22 15.06
CA MET A 354 3.90 -12.07 13.80
C MET A 354 4.84 -11.84 12.61
N SER A 355 5.88 -11.02 12.77
CA SER A 355 6.85 -10.77 11.70
C SER A 355 7.69 -12.01 11.31
N SER A 356 7.82 -12.98 12.20
CA SER A 356 8.53 -14.22 11.94
C SER A 356 7.70 -15.27 11.19
N GLN A 357 6.37 -15.14 11.20
CA GLN A 357 5.45 -16.11 10.58
C GLN A 357 5.42 -16.01 9.05
N SER A 358 5.39 -14.79 8.51
CA SER A 358 5.37 -14.57 7.06
C SER A 358 5.90 -13.18 6.67
N ALA A 359 6.28 -13.03 5.41
CA ALA A 359 6.67 -11.74 4.84
C ALA A 359 5.49 -10.76 4.85
N GLU A 360 4.28 -11.23 4.56
CA GLU A 360 3.07 -10.39 4.59
C GLU A 360 2.85 -9.77 5.98
N ASN A 361 2.90 -10.59 7.04
CA ASN A 361 2.75 -10.09 8.41
C ASN A 361 3.87 -9.13 8.79
N ARG A 362 5.11 -9.47 8.41
CA ARG A 362 6.28 -8.63 8.66
C ARG A 362 6.12 -7.24 8.07
N PHE A 363 5.84 -7.15 6.79
CA PHE A 363 5.83 -5.86 6.10
C PHE A 363 4.58 -5.01 6.34
N ARG A 364 3.56 -5.50 7.05
CA ARG A 364 2.50 -4.65 7.60
C ARG A 364 3.00 -3.74 8.74
N ILE A 365 4.05 -4.15 9.46
CA ILE A 365 4.54 -3.49 10.68
C ILE A 365 6.05 -3.15 10.62
N GLN A 366 6.69 -3.34 9.49
CA GLN A 366 8.10 -3.06 9.27
C GLN A 366 8.29 -2.29 7.98
N THR A 367 9.10 -1.24 8.00
CA THR A 367 9.57 -0.56 6.79
C THR A 367 10.41 -1.55 5.98
N SER A 368 10.04 -1.74 4.69
CA SER A 368 10.83 -2.53 3.77
C SER A 368 11.89 -1.67 3.09
N GLN A 369 13.02 -2.27 2.78
CA GLN A 369 14.14 -1.69 2.06
C GLN A 369 14.57 -2.67 0.99
N ALA A 370 14.56 -2.24 -0.26
CA ALA A 370 14.97 -3.05 -1.40
C ALA A 370 16.02 -2.30 -2.21
N VAL A 371 17.19 -2.90 -2.39
CA VAL A 371 18.24 -2.39 -3.28
C VAL A 371 17.96 -2.95 -4.66
N ASP A 372 17.37 -2.15 -5.55
CA ASP A 372 16.81 -2.63 -6.81
C ASP A 372 17.69 -2.28 -8.02
N ILE A 373 18.43 -1.17 -7.94
CA ILE A 373 19.20 -0.66 -9.07
C ILE A 373 20.67 -0.51 -8.69
N VAL A 374 21.57 -1.09 -9.50
CA VAL A 374 23.01 -0.80 -9.47
C VAL A 374 23.47 -0.55 -10.91
N GLN A 375 23.93 0.66 -11.18
CA GLN A 375 24.40 1.05 -12.51
C GLN A 375 25.79 1.69 -12.44
N GLY A 376 26.73 1.23 -13.29
CA GLY A 376 28.07 1.79 -13.38
C GLY A 376 28.94 1.01 -14.32
N GLY A 377 29.80 1.74 -15.07
CA GLY A 377 30.71 1.16 -16.05
C GLY A 377 30.07 0.81 -17.38
N SER A 378 30.74 1.14 -18.46
CA SER A 378 30.32 0.86 -19.85
C SER A 378 31.31 -0.06 -20.59
N LYS A 379 32.53 -0.21 -20.08
CA LYS A 379 33.58 -0.96 -20.75
C LYS A 379 34.56 -1.58 -19.74
N ILE A 380 34.91 -2.85 -19.94
CA ILE A 380 35.72 -3.64 -19.02
C ILE A 380 37.12 -3.05 -18.73
N ASN A 381 37.69 -2.26 -19.65
CA ASN A 381 39.01 -1.66 -19.48
C ASN A 381 38.99 -0.17 -19.10
N ALA A 382 37.85 0.34 -18.62
CA ALA A 382 37.68 1.71 -18.15
C ALA A 382 36.96 1.71 -16.79
N LEU A 383 37.53 2.43 -15.83
CA LEU A 383 36.88 2.67 -14.54
C LEU A 383 35.75 3.70 -14.72
N PRO A 384 34.57 3.46 -14.20
CA PRO A 384 33.46 4.40 -14.33
C PRO A 384 33.71 5.68 -13.53
N GLU A 385 33.27 6.80 -14.07
CA GLU A 385 33.29 8.12 -13.42
C GLU A 385 32.02 8.33 -12.57
N THR A 386 30.98 7.52 -12.83
CA THR A 386 29.71 7.57 -12.09
C THR A 386 29.22 6.18 -11.76
N VAL A 387 28.65 6.02 -10.57
CA VAL A 387 27.95 4.80 -10.11
C VAL A 387 26.69 5.21 -9.39
N THR A 388 25.57 4.60 -9.74
CA THR A 388 24.26 4.85 -9.11
C THR A 388 23.73 3.61 -8.43
N LEU A 389 23.20 3.78 -7.22
CA LEU A 389 22.45 2.80 -6.45
C LEU A 389 21.03 3.34 -6.27
N GLY A 390 20.01 2.55 -6.64
CA GLY A 390 18.61 2.86 -6.38
C GLY A 390 18.07 1.94 -5.29
N VAL A 391 17.37 2.50 -4.34
CA VAL A 391 16.79 1.79 -3.19
C VAL A 391 15.34 2.21 -3.02
N ASN A 392 14.42 1.24 -3.04
CA ASN A 392 13.00 1.46 -2.78
C ASN A 392 12.66 1.20 -1.31
N TYR A 393 11.87 2.08 -0.72
CA TYR A 393 11.34 1.95 0.63
C TYR A 393 9.81 1.95 0.62
N ARG A 394 9.21 0.99 1.35
CA ARG A 394 7.79 1.03 1.73
C ARG A 394 7.72 1.27 3.22
N ILE A 395 7.39 2.50 3.60
CA ILE A 395 7.58 3.01 4.97
C ILE A 395 6.36 2.66 5.82
N ALA A 396 6.59 1.98 6.96
CA ALA A 396 5.54 1.59 7.89
C ALA A 396 5.12 2.77 8.79
N LEU A 397 3.94 2.66 9.41
CA LEU A 397 3.27 3.74 10.16
C LEU A 397 4.13 4.43 11.25
N GLN A 398 5.08 3.71 11.82
CA GLN A 398 5.97 4.25 12.87
C GLN A 398 7.15 5.06 12.34
N ASP A 399 7.44 4.97 11.04
CA ASP A 399 8.55 5.65 10.39
C ASP A 399 8.02 6.78 9.49
N SER A 400 8.89 7.65 8.99
CA SER A 400 8.57 8.68 8.01
C SER A 400 9.67 8.78 6.95
N ILE A 401 9.45 9.54 5.89
CA ILE A 401 10.45 9.82 4.85
C ILE A 401 11.70 10.39 5.51
N GLU A 402 11.56 11.38 6.36
CA GLU A 402 12.68 12.06 7.04
C GLU A 402 13.45 11.11 7.98
N ILE A 403 12.76 10.15 8.60
CA ILE A 403 13.41 9.09 9.40
C ILE A 403 14.25 8.20 8.51
N VAL A 404 13.73 7.81 7.34
CA VAL A 404 14.45 6.95 6.39
C VAL A 404 15.68 7.67 5.84
N GLU A 405 15.54 8.90 5.39
CA GLU A 405 16.65 9.73 4.89
C GLU A 405 17.77 9.90 5.92
N ARG A 406 17.39 10.22 7.16
CA ARG A 406 18.35 10.34 8.27
C ARG A 406 19.06 9.01 8.54
N ASN A 407 18.34 7.88 8.53
CA ASN A 407 18.91 6.57 8.74
C ASN A 407 19.89 6.19 7.63
N ILE A 408 19.56 6.49 6.37
CA ILE A 408 20.48 6.29 5.24
C ILE A 408 21.78 7.03 5.48
N ALA A 409 21.71 8.33 5.78
CA ALA A 409 22.89 9.15 6.05
C ALA A 409 23.76 8.59 7.20
N GLU A 410 23.11 8.12 8.27
CA GLU A 410 23.82 7.51 9.42
C GLU A 410 24.47 6.17 9.07
N TYR A 411 23.75 5.28 8.36
CA TYR A 411 24.25 3.94 8.02
C TYR A 411 25.42 3.97 7.04
N ILE A 412 25.43 4.90 6.09
CA ILE A 412 26.53 5.03 5.12
C ILE A 412 27.74 5.79 5.67
N LYS A 413 27.61 6.51 6.79
CA LYS A 413 28.66 7.34 7.38
C LYS A 413 30.02 6.64 7.55
N PRO A 414 30.12 5.37 8.01
CA PRO A 414 31.39 4.67 8.08
C PRO A 414 32.09 4.53 6.72
N VAL A 415 31.32 4.30 5.65
CA VAL A 415 31.87 4.19 4.29
C VAL A 415 32.31 5.56 3.76
N VAL A 416 31.52 6.61 4.02
CA VAL A 416 31.84 8.00 3.69
C VAL A 416 33.19 8.40 4.31
N VAL A 417 33.37 8.13 5.60
CA VAL A 417 34.63 8.43 6.34
C VAL A 417 35.80 7.61 5.78
N LYS A 418 35.61 6.30 5.58
CA LYS A 418 36.64 5.39 5.07
C LYS A 418 37.21 5.81 3.72
N HIS A 419 36.33 6.26 2.81
CA HIS A 419 36.71 6.62 1.45
C HIS A 419 36.88 8.14 1.23
N ASN A 420 36.80 8.93 2.30
CA ASN A 420 36.94 10.38 2.24
C ASN A 420 36.01 11.04 1.21
N LEU A 421 34.72 10.64 1.23
CA LEU A 421 33.71 11.18 0.33
C LEU A 421 33.21 12.55 0.82
N THR A 422 32.88 13.43 -0.12
CA THR A 422 32.03 14.58 0.14
C THR A 422 30.59 14.15 -0.12
N VAL A 423 29.68 14.47 0.80
CA VAL A 423 28.26 14.10 0.68
C VAL A 423 27.43 15.35 0.39
N VAL A 424 26.59 15.26 -0.62
CA VAL A 424 25.48 16.18 -0.84
C VAL A 424 24.21 15.49 -0.34
N SER A 425 23.66 15.98 0.78
CA SER A 425 22.48 15.41 1.43
C SER A 425 21.20 15.67 0.62
N PHE A 426 20.08 15.04 1.01
CA PHE A 426 18.77 15.19 0.38
C PHE A 426 18.30 16.65 0.29
N ASP A 427 18.58 17.47 1.29
CA ASP A 427 18.26 18.90 1.32
C ASP A 427 19.26 19.79 0.55
N GLY A 428 20.25 19.19 -0.12
CA GLY A 428 21.31 19.88 -0.84
C GLY A 428 22.47 20.38 0.04
N THR A 429 22.43 20.12 1.35
CA THR A 429 23.54 20.47 2.26
C THR A 429 24.78 19.66 1.89
N VAL A 430 25.92 20.34 1.79
CA VAL A 430 27.21 19.71 1.50
C VAL A 430 28.00 19.52 2.80
N ALA A 431 28.37 18.28 3.07
CA ALA A 431 29.20 17.94 4.22
C ALA A 431 30.43 17.15 3.77
N ASP A 432 31.58 17.39 4.42
CA ASP A 432 32.75 16.57 4.24
C ASP A 432 32.73 15.33 5.16
N ASN A 433 33.79 14.53 5.07
CA ASN A 433 33.93 13.30 5.86
C ASN A 433 34.03 13.51 7.39
N SER A 434 34.27 14.75 7.87
CA SER A 434 34.21 15.10 9.29
C SER A 434 32.81 15.48 9.76
N GLY A 435 31.87 15.67 8.83
CA GLY A 435 30.53 16.17 9.08
C GLY A 435 30.44 17.70 9.13
N ASP A 436 31.53 18.42 8.79
CA ASP A 436 31.52 19.87 8.71
C ASP A 436 30.78 20.34 7.46
N ILE A 437 29.77 21.19 7.65
CA ILE A 437 28.98 21.80 6.57
C ILE A 437 29.86 22.77 5.80
N ARG A 438 29.87 22.67 4.47
CA ARG A 438 30.56 23.57 3.56
C ARG A 438 29.56 24.47 2.84
N GLU A 439 29.78 25.75 2.88
CA GLU A 439 28.93 26.74 2.21
C GLU A 439 29.10 26.78 0.69
N ASP A 440 30.20 26.21 0.14
CA ASP A 440 30.45 26.25 -1.31
C ASP A 440 31.33 25.08 -1.81
N MET A 441 30.85 24.39 -2.85
CA MET A 441 31.58 23.30 -3.55
C MET A 441 32.78 23.84 -4.36
N ASN A 442 32.80 25.13 -4.68
CA ASN A 442 33.80 25.73 -5.60
C ASN A 442 35.16 26.07 -4.96
N THR A 443 35.32 25.89 -3.67
CA THR A 443 36.50 26.40 -2.97
C THR A 443 37.69 25.43 -2.84
N ASN A 444 37.57 24.17 -3.28
CA ASN A 444 38.68 23.21 -3.23
C ASN A 444 38.79 22.33 -4.46
N ASN A 445 39.80 22.55 -5.29
CA ASN A 445 40.23 21.74 -6.41
C ASN A 445 40.66 20.28 -6.04
N ASN A 446 40.39 19.80 -4.82
CA ASN A 446 40.82 18.50 -4.30
C ASN A 446 39.67 17.54 -3.97
N ILE A 447 38.41 17.84 -4.33
CA ILE A 447 37.29 16.92 -4.14
C ILE A 447 37.43 15.80 -5.18
N LYS A 448 37.79 14.59 -4.72
CA LYS A 448 38.04 13.42 -5.60
C LYS A 448 36.81 12.54 -5.78
N ALA A 449 35.87 12.57 -4.87
CA ALA A 449 34.66 11.78 -4.92
C ALA A 449 33.51 12.50 -4.19
N VAL A 450 32.36 12.60 -4.86
CA VAL A 450 31.14 13.22 -4.34
C VAL A 450 30.01 12.20 -4.38
N LEU A 451 29.34 12.01 -3.26
CA LEU A 451 28.16 11.17 -3.13
C LEU A 451 26.93 12.05 -2.98
N HIS A 452 26.06 12.04 -3.95
CA HIS A 452 24.77 12.73 -3.92
C HIS A 452 23.69 11.79 -3.43
N LEU A 453 22.96 12.21 -2.39
CA LEU A 453 21.73 11.56 -1.93
C LEU A 453 20.55 12.30 -2.55
N ARG A 454 19.70 11.60 -3.29
CA ARG A 454 18.56 12.19 -3.99
C ARG A 454 17.30 11.41 -3.70
N GLU A 455 16.23 12.13 -3.38
CA GLU A 455 14.88 11.61 -3.38
C GLU A 455 14.41 11.47 -4.84
N GLY A 456 13.81 10.33 -5.15
CA GLY A 456 13.11 10.09 -6.41
C GLY A 456 11.62 10.30 -6.24
N GLU A 457 10.81 9.33 -6.68
CA GLU A 457 9.38 9.37 -6.41
C GLU A 457 9.11 9.10 -4.94
N SER A 458 8.18 9.87 -4.36
CA SER A 458 7.74 9.68 -2.99
C SER A 458 6.24 9.91 -2.83
N THR A 459 5.64 9.24 -1.85
CA THR A 459 4.26 9.44 -1.43
C THR A 459 4.20 9.39 0.08
N PRO A 460 3.65 10.39 0.77
CA PRO A 460 3.51 10.37 2.22
C PRO A 460 2.53 9.27 2.66
N HIS A 461 2.43 9.05 3.98
CA HIS A 461 1.44 8.12 4.53
C HIS A 461 0.02 8.51 4.12
N THR A 462 -0.75 7.51 3.65
CA THR A 462 -2.17 7.74 3.36
C THR A 462 -2.92 8.02 4.66
N PRO A 463 -3.95 8.88 4.66
CA PRO A 463 -4.88 8.97 5.77
C PRO A 463 -5.49 7.59 6.08
N ILE A 464 -5.59 7.24 7.37
CA ILE A 464 -6.24 6.00 7.79
C ILE A 464 -7.76 6.22 7.75
N SER A 465 -8.45 5.48 6.88
CA SER A 465 -9.91 5.51 6.82
C SER A 465 -10.53 4.85 8.06
N SER A 466 -11.64 5.42 8.55
CA SER A 466 -12.31 4.94 9.75
C SER A 466 -12.87 3.52 9.59
N THR A 467 -12.71 2.71 10.63
CA THR A 467 -13.32 1.38 10.75
C THR A 467 -14.40 1.32 11.85
N THR A 468 -14.94 2.47 12.29
CA THR A 468 -15.90 2.57 13.37
C THR A 468 -17.10 3.47 13.06
N ASN A 469 -17.13 4.10 11.88
CA ASN A 469 -18.23 4.97 11.47
C ASN A 469 -19.35 4.19 10.75
N ASP A 470 -20.45 4.89 10.45
CA ASP A 470 -21.61 4.29 9.78
C ASP A 470 -21.29 3.77 8.37
N ILE A 471 -20.34 4.38 7.67
CA ILE A 471 -19.93 3.93 6.32
C ILE A 471 -19.26 2.58 6.40
N TRP A 472 -18.28 2.44 7.32
CA TRP A 472 -17.64 1.15 7.58
C TRP A 472 -18.65 0.10 8.02
N ASN A 473 -19.57 0.44 8.91
CA ASN A 473 -20.60 -0.49 9.40
C ASN A 473 -21.47 -1.03 8.25
N ARG A 474 -21.89 -0.15 7.33
CA ARG A 474 -22.67 -0.56 6.13
C ARG A 474 -21.85 -1.43 5.19
N PHE A 475 -20.63 -1.02 4.86
CA PHE A 475 -19.71 -1.81 4.05
C PHE A 475 -19.47 -3.19 4.67
N SER A 476 -19.13 -3.25 5.95
CA SER A 476 -18.89 -4.51 6.68
C SER A 476 -20.13 -5.40 6.73
N ALA A 477 -21.32 -4.83 6.92
CA ALA A 477 -22.58 -5.57 6.91
C ALA A 477 -22.88 -6.20 5.55
N THR A 478 -22.62 -5.47 4.45
CA THR A 478 -22.74 -5.98 3.08
C THR A 478 -21.74 -7.10 2.82
N VAL A 479 -20.47 -6.91 3.21
CA VAL A 479 -19.42 -7.93 3.09
C VAL A 479 -19.81 -9.21 3.82
N GLN A 480 -20.29 -9.11 5.06
CA GLN A 480 -20.76 -10.28 5.83
C GLN A 480 -21.88 -11.02 5.10
N TYR A 481 -22.85 -10.31 4.54
CA TYR A 481 -23.94 -10.90 3.79
C TYR A 481 -23.44 -11.64 2.53
N VAL A 482 -22.65 -10.96 1.70
CA VAL A 482 -22.16 -11.50 0.41
C VAL A 482 -21.34 -12.77 0.62
N PHE A 483 -20.49 -12.81 1.65
CA PHE A 483 -19.54 -13.91 1.88
C PHE A 483 -20.01 -14.95 2.91
N SER A 484 -21.20 -14.80 3.49
CA SER A 484 -21.77 -15.74 4.47
C SER A 484 -21.88 -17.19 3.96
N ARG A 485 -21.88 -17.39 2.63
CA ARG A 485 -21.91 -18.74 2.03
C ARG A 485 -20.65 -19.56 2.28
N TYR A 486 -19.49 -18.90 2.56
CA TYR A 486 -18.20 -19.57 2.71
C TYR A 486 -17.86 -19.94 4.14
N ALA A 487 -18.44 -19.25 5.10
CA ALA A 487 -18.24 -19.51 6.52
C ALA A 487 -19.42 -19.00 7.35
N SER A 488 -19.64 -19.63 8.50
CA SER A 488 -20.65 -19.18 9.47
C SER A 488 -20.29 -17.83 10.10
N LYS A 489 -19.00 -17.44 10.07
CA LYS A 489 -18.50 -16.18 10.58
C LYS A 489 -17.62 -15.50 9.53
N VAL A 490 -18.06 -14.34 9.09
CA VAL A 490 -17.27 -13.43 8.24
C VAL A 490 -16.88 -12.23 9.10
N VAL A 491 -15.59 -11.88 9.09
CA VAL A 491 -15.00 -10.83 9.94
C VAL A 491 -14.37 -9.77 9.05
N PRO A 492 -15.12 -8.74 8.65
CA PRO A 492 -14.54 -7.58 7.99
C PRO A 492 -13.71 -6.77 8.99
N VAL A 493 -12.46 -6.54 8.67
CA VAL A 493 -11.55 -5.73 9.50
C VAL A 493 -10.54 -5.01 8.61
N GLY A 494 -10.23 -3.75 8.94
CA GLY A 494 -9.29 -2.94 8.16
C GLY A 494 -7.89 -3.52 8.19
N ASP A 495 -7.20 -3.45 7.04
CA ASP A 495 -5.82 -3.89 6.88
C ASP A 495 -4.90 -2.75 6.39
N ILE A 496 -3.61 -3.01 6.32
CA ILE A 496 -2.58 -2.13 5.76
C ILE A 496 -2.09 -2.76 4.45
N MET A 497 -2.12 -1.99 3.37
CA MET A 497 -1.57 -2.40 2.09
C MET A 497 -0.09 -2.00 1.98
N ASN A 498 0.74 -2.91 1.49
CA ASN A 498 2.17 -2.67 1.30
C ASN A 498 2.47 -1.91 -0.01
N GLY A 499 1.58 -2.02 -1.02
CA GLY A 499 1.62 -1.28 -2.28
C GLY A 499 0.82 0.01 -2.20
N ASN A 500 0.82 0.76 -3.29
CA ASN A 500 -0.01 1.94 -3.49
C ASN A 500 -0.97 1.70 -4.66
N THR A 501 -2.02 2.49 -4.75
CA THR A 501 -3.03 2.46 -5.81
C THR A 501 -3.31 3.88 -6.31
N ASP A 502 -4.18 4.03 -7.29
CA ASP A 502 -4.71 5.31 -7.76
C ASP A 502 -5.33 6.16 -6.64
N THR A 503 -5.67 5.55 -5.49
CA THR A 503 -6.23 6.28 -4.35
C THR A 503 -5.29 7.31 -3.75
N ARG A 504 -3.97 7.27 -4.06
CA ARG A 504 -3.04 8.35 -3.71
C ARG A 504 -3.51 9.73 -4.21
N HIS A 505 -4.28 9.76 -5.28
CA HIS A 505 -4.82 10.98 -5.88
C HIS A 505 -6.18 11.39 -5.31
N TYR A 506 -6.86 10.52 -4.53
CA TYR A 506 -8.26 10.71 -4.10
C TYR A 506 -8.43 11.17 -2.64
N TRP A 507 -7.34 11.42 -1.89
CA TRP A 507 -7.42 11.73 -0.46
C TRP A 507 -8.25 12.99 -0.15
N ASN A 508 -8.25 13.99 -1.05
CA ASN A 508 -9.04 15.20 -0.88
C ASN A 508 -10.55 14.96 -1.08
N LEU A 509 -10.93 13.84 -1.70
CA LEU A 509 -12.31 13.57 -2.09
C LEU A 509 -13.14 12.93 -0.97
N SER A 510 -12.53 12.12 -0.11
CA SER A 510 -13.24 11.36 0.91
C SER A 510 -12.33 10.95 2.07
N ASP A 511 -12.88 10.96 3.31
CA ASP A 511 -12.26 10.34 4.49
C ASP A 511 -12.46 8.82 4.53
N ASN A 512 -13.30 8.24 3.63
CA ASN A 512 -13.64 6.83 3.61
C ASN A 512 -13.18 6.19 2.29
N ILE A 513 -11.90 5.83 2.24
CA ILE A 513 -11.28 5.19 1.08
C ILE A 513 -10.88 3.77 1.49
N TYR A 514 -11.51 2.78 0.86
CA TYR A 514 -11.22 1.37 1.06
C TYR A 514 -10.69 0.76 -0.24
N ARG A 515 -9.65 -0.08 -0.14
CA ARG A 515 -9.03 -0.76 -1.27
C ARG A 515 -9.23 -2.25 -1.07
N TRP A 516 -10.01 -2.86 -1.97
CA TRP A 516 -10.33 -4.25 -1.78
C TRP A 516 -10.79 -4.98 -3.04
N SER A 517 -9.98 -5.92 -3.49
CA SER A 517 -10.37 -6.94 -4.46
C SER A 517 -10.80 -8.20 -3.70
N PRO A 518 -12.09 -8.55 -3.67
CA PRO A 518 -12.62 -9.61 -2.83
C PRO A 518 -12.32 -11.00 -3.38
N ALA A 519 -11.04 -11.38 -3.40
CA ALA A 519 -10.58 -12.68 -3.86
C ALA A 519 -10.16 -13.55 -2.66
N ARG A 520 -10.57 -14.81 -2.65
CA ARG A 520 -10.11 -15.80 -1.65
C ARG A 520 -8.66 -16.18 -1.94
N LEU A 521 -7.92 -16.55 -0.91
CA LEU A 521 -6.54 -17.03 -1.07
C LEU A 521 -6.48 -18.17 -2.11
N GLY A 522 -5.58 -18.03 -3.09
CA GLY A 522 -5.40 -18.99 -4.18
C GLY A 522 -6.37 -18.83 -5.37
N THR A 523 -7.26 -17.81 -5.36
CA THR A 523 -8.15 -17.54 -6.49
C THR A 523 -7.68 -16.38 -7.40
N ARG A 524 -6.76 -15.55 -6.93
CA ARG A 524 -6.04 -14.50 -7.67
C ARG A 524 -4.57 -14.88 -7.65
N MET A 525 -3.95 -15.15 -8.77
CA MET A 525 -2.62 -15.74 -8.82
C MET A 525 -1.73 -15.08 -9.87
N ASN A 526 -0.44 -15.00 -9.53
CA ASN A 526 0.62 -14.55 -10.44
C ASN A 526 0.43 -13.12 -10.96
N VAL A 527 -0.10 -12.24 -10.12
CA VAL A 527 -0.18 -10.80 -10.42
C VAL A 527 1.22 -10.28 -10.74
N HIS A 528 1.36 -9.46 -11.78
CA HIS A 528 2.61 -8.89 -12.30
C HIS A 528 3.66 -9.91 -12.78
N THR A 529 3.29 -11.19 -12.92
CA THR A 529 4.23 -12.21 -13.39
C THR A 529 3.61 -13.12 -14.47
N VAL A 530 4.35 -14.12 -14.90
CA VAL A 530 3.95 -15.10 -15.92
C VAL A 530 2.77 -15.93 -15.43
N ASP A 531 1.86 -16.30 -16.33
CA ASP A 531 0.70 -17.14 -16.02
C ASP A 531 -0.27 -16.51 -15.02
N GLU A 532 -0.48 -15.20 -15.12
CA GLU A 532 -1.53 -14.49 -14.38
C GLU A 532 -2.89 -15.14 -14.67
N ARG A 533 -3.65 -15.39 -13.60
CA ARG A 533 -4.96 -16.05 -13.69
C ARG A 533 -5.87 -15.74 -12.53
N LEU A 534 -7.16 -15.79 -12.81
CA LEU A 534 -8.22 -15.55 -11.84
C LEU A 534 -9.22 -16.70 -11.86
N ASP A 535 -9.54 -17.28 -10.70
CA ASP A 535 -10.68 -18.18 -10.54
C ASP A 535 -11.97 -17.39 -10.77
N MET A 536 -12.78 -17.80 -11.74
CA MET A 536 -13.98 -17.06 -12.13
C MET A 536 -15.05 -17.00 -11.02
N THR A 537 -14.95 -17.87 -10.00
CA THR A 537 -15.80 -17.75 -8.81
C THR A 537 -15.44 -16.52 -7.98
N ALA A 538 -14.16 -16.09 -7.95
CA ALA A 538 -13.77 -14.85 -7.30
C ALA A 538 -14.26 -13.61 -8.06
N HIS A 539 -14.29 -13.66 -9.40
CA HIS A 539 -14.90 -12.60 -10.20
C HIS A 539 -16.40 -12.44 -9.88
N ILE A 540 -17.13 -13.57 -9.76
CA ILE A 540 -18.55 -13.56 -9.37
C ILE A 540 -18.73 -13.02 -7.94
N ASP A 541 -17.84 -13.34 -7.01
CA ASP A 541 -17.87 -12.76 -5.66
C ASP A 541 -17.71 -11.24 -5.69
N GLY A 542 -16.78 -10.72 -6.51
CA GLY A 542 -16.61 -9.27 -6.74
C GLY A 542 -17.88 -8.64 -7.32
N LEU A 543 -18.44 -9.24 -8.38
CA LEU A 543 -19.69 -8.79 -8.98
C LEU A 543 -20.84 -8.72 -7.95
N ARG A 544 -20.95 -9.73 -7.08
CA ARG A 544 -21.96 -9.77 -6.02
C ARG A 544 -21.76 -8.66 -4.98
N LEU A 545 -20.52 -8.32 -4.67
CA LEU A 545 -20.20 -7.23 -3.76
C LEU A 545 -20.61 -5.88 -4.35
N TYR A 546 -20.25 -5.63 -5.62
CA TYR A 546 -20.58 -4.36 -6.29
C TYR A 546 -22.08 -4.18 -6.53
N TYR A 547 -22.81 -5.27 -6.64
CA TYR A 547 -24.25 -5.25 -6.80
C TYR A 547 -25.00 -5.01 -5.48
N GLY A 548 -24.54 -5.61 -4.35
CA GLY A 548 -25.18 -5.54 -3.04
C GLY A 548 -24.84 -4.26 -2.27
#